data_660246a06f2686979f1ad06b20352280
#
_entry.id   660246a06f2686979f1ad06b20352280
#
_cell.length_a   1.000
_cell.length_b   1.000
_cell.length_c   1.000
_cell.angle_alpha   90.00
_cell.angle_beta   90.00
_cell.angle_gamma   90.00
#
_symmetry.space_group_name_H-M   'P 1'
#
loop_
_entity.id
_entity.type
_entity.pdbx_description
1 polymer ?
#
loop_
_entity_poly.entity_id
_entity_poly.type
_entity_poly.pdbx_seq_one_letter_code
_entity_poly.pdbx_strand_id
1 'polypeptide(L)'
;MALPQPTGNLVAFPRADLRASLGAAMKRHRLPESLAQALVREAANFPEVSTDAALAFALARRMTPAPIDFEKARGILLVGPSGAGKSAVAAKILHAAALTGRKTELARADGGLALFRTGTNPAELLTVMEADGFNPLNARAASAFSALGDIEGVETIGVISALNDAEDVSDIIGGFRFRRVIITNMDRTRRLGAALAACMSGARLAHVTHGPRPEDGLEMLEPGALAALLLDISSH
;
A
#
# COMPACT_ATOMS: atom_id res chain seq x y z
N MET A 1 -31.70 36.42 8.23
CA MET A 1 -30.87 35.70 9.18
C MET A 1 -29.56 35.38 8.48
N ALA A 2 -28.53 36.18 8.71
CA ALA A 2 -27.24 36.05 8.04
C ALA A 2 -26.40 34.95 8.68
N LEU A 3 -25.82 34.06 7.85
CA LEU A 3 -24.90 33.03 8.29
C LEU A 3 -23.62 33.67 8.85
N PRO A 4 -23.08 33.19 9.97
CA PRO A 4 -21.82 33.71 10.50
C PRO A 4 -20.68 33.42 9.52
N GLN A 5 -19.93 34.45 9.17
CA GLN A 5 -18.68 34.36 8.43
C GLN A 5 -17.62 33.68 9.31
N PRO A 6 -16.83 32.74 8.81
CA PRO A 6 -15.74 32.15 9.58
C PRO A 6 -14.62 33.18 9.73
N THR A 7 -14.55 33.83 10.89
CA THR A 7 -13.39 34.63 11.31
C THR A 7 -12.34 33.72 11.92
N GLY A 8 -11.71 32.91 11.10
CA GLY A 8 -10.48 32.22 11.46
C GLY A 8 -9.32 32.94 10.81
N ASN A 9 -8.46 33.58 11.60
CA ASN A 9 -7.17 34.06 11.14
C ASN A 9 -6.39 32.84 10.61
N LEU A 10 -6.33 32.69 9.29
CA LEU A 10 -5.39 31.79 8.62
C LEU A 10 -4.00 32.35 8.91
N VAL A 11 -3.35 31.84 9.95
CA VAL A 11 -1.92 32.09 10.20
C VAL A 11 -1.19 31.36 9.08
N ALA A 12 -0.77 32.09 8.06
CA ALA A 12 0.11 31.56 7.03
C ALA A 12 1.43 31.14 7.71
N PHE A 13 1.67 29.84 7.77
CA PHE A 13 2.94 29.34 8.30
C PHE A 13 4.08 29.75 7.37
N PRO A 14 5.21 30.29 7.90
CA PRO A 14 6.36 30.62 7.08
C PRO A 14 6.83 29.37 6.29
N ARG A 15 7.08 29.54 4.99
CA ARG A 15 7.55 28.42 4.11
C ARG A 15 8.79 27.69 4.66
N ALA A 16 9.61 28.38 5.44
CA ALA A 16 10.78 27.80 6.10
C ALA A 16 10.37 26.77 7.15
N ASP A 17 9.33 27.04 7.94
CA ASP A 17 8.86 26.14 9.00
C ASP A 17 8.20 24.90 8.44
N LEU A 18 7.43 25.01 7.36
CA LEU A 18 6.84 23.87 6.66
C LEU A 18 7.92 22.89 6.19
N ARG A 19 8.93 23.40 5.48
CA ARG A 19 10.02 22.55 4.95
C ARG A 19 10.83 21.91 6.05
N ALA A 20 11.13 22.64 7.11
CA ALA A 20 11.88 22.12 8.26
C ALA A 20 11.09 21.02 8.98
N SER A 21 9.79 21.27 9.24
CA SER A 21 8.90 20.32 9.90
C SER A 21 8.73 19.04 9.10
N LEU A 22 8.42 19.16 7.79
CA LEU A 22 8.30 18.00 6.90
C LEU A 22 9.61 17.24 6.75
N GLY A 23 10.74 17.94 6.61
CA GLY A 23 12.05 17.31 6.52
C GLY A 23 12.42 16.52 7.77
N ALA A 24 12.11 17.05 8.95
CA ALA A 24 12.29 16.34 10.21
C ALA A 24 11.40 15.09 10.30
N ALA A 25 10.13 15.19 9.88
CA ALA A 25 9.21 14.06 9.85
C ALA A 25 9.70 12.96 8.88
N MET A 26 10.09 13.31 7.66
CA MET A 26 10.60 12.34 6.68
C MET A 26 11.86 11.63 7.17
N LYS A 27 12.78 12.36 7.80
CA LYS A 27 13.99 11.78 8.42
C LYS A 27 13.65 10.82 9.57
N ARG A 28 12.71 11.19 10.44
CA ARG A 28 12.23 10.34 11.54
C ARG A 28 11.67 9.02 11.03
N HIS A 29 10.93 9.04 9.94
CA HIS A 29 10.35 7.86 9.30
C HIS A 29 11.30 7.14 8.34
N ARG A 30 12.57 7.57 8.24
CA ARG A 30 13.60 6.97 7.38
C ARG A 30 13.21 6.89 5.91
N LEU A 31 12.61 7.96 5.40
CA LEU A 31 12.34 8.04 3.97
C LEU A 31 13.66 8.37 3.23
N PRO A 32 13.96 7.70 2.10
CA PRO A 32 15.10 8.07 1.26
C PRO A 32 15.07 9.54 0.87
N GLU A 33 16.23 10.18 0.83
CA GLU A 33 16.36 11.62 0.64
C GLU A 33 15.66 12.12 -0.65
N SER A 34 15.77 11.37 -1.73
CA SER A 34 15.14 11.69 -3.01
C SER A 34 13.61 11.74 -2.91
N LEU A 35 13.01 10.78 -2.22
CA LEU A 35 11.57 10.69 -2.00
C LEU A 35 11.11 11.77 -1.01
N ALA A 36 11.87 12.00 0.06
CA ALA A 36 11.61 13.04 1.04
C ALA A 36 11.57 14.43 0.38
N GLN A 37 12.59 14.76 -0.42
CA GLN A 37 12.65 16.02 -1.15
C GLN A 37 11.50 16.16 -2.17
N ALA A 38 11.13 15.08 -2.86
CA ALA A 38 10.00 15.12 -3.79
C ALA A 38 8.68 15.44 -3.07
N LEU A 39 8.44 14.84 -1.91
CA LEU A 39 7.23 15.06 -1.12
C LEU A 39 7.20 16.48 -0.52
N VAL A 40 8.33 16.94 0.03
CA VAL A 40 8.45 18.32 0.57
C VAL A 40 8.25 19.37 -0.53
N ARG A 41 8.80 19.16 -1.72
CA ARG A 41 8.57 20.06 -2.87
C ARG A 41 7.09 20.10 -3.27
N GLU A 42 6.44 18.95 -3.30
CA GLU A 42 5.02 18.87 -3.64
C GLU A 42 4.15 19.58 -2.60
N ALA A 43 4.41 19.35 -1.29
CA ALA A 43 3.70 20.03 -0.21
C ALA A 43 3.89 21.55 -0.22
N ALA A 44 5.06 22.03 -0.63
CA ALA A 44 5.35 23.46 -0.74
C ALA A 44 4.52 24.20 -1.81
N ASN A 45 3.79 23.48 -2.67
CA ASN A 45 2.84 24.08 -3.62
C ASN A 45 1.52 24.50 -2.95
N PHE A 46 1.34 24.17 -1.67
CA PHE A 46 0.13 24.48 -0.89
C PHE A 46 0.46 25.37 0.33
N PRO A 47 0.95 26.61 0.11
CA PRO A 47 1.45 27.45 1.21
C PRO A 47 0.34 28.05 2.09
N GLU A 48 -0.89 28.01 1.63
CA GLU A 48 -2.05 28.65 2.27
C GLU A 48 -2.78 27.73 3.28
N VAL A 49 -2.32 26.47 3.40
CA VAL A 49 -2.95 25.49 4.29
C VAL A 49 -1.98 25.05 5.41
N SER A 50 -2.50 24.37 6.42
CA SER A 50 -1.70 23.79 7.50
C SER A 50 -0.71 22.74 6.98
N THR A 51 0.33 22.45 7.75
CA THR A 51 1.39 21.49 7.36
C THR A 51 0.82 20.09 7.09
N ASP A 52 -0.14 19.64 7.89
CA ASP A 52 -0.83 18.37 7.73
C ASP A 52 -1.66 18.32 6.46
N ALA A 53 -2.41 19.39 6.16
CA ALA A 53 -3.18 19.49 4.93
C ALA A 53 -2.28 19.57 3.69
N ALA A 54 -1.19 20.34 3.74
CA ALA A 54 -0.21 20.41 2.65
C ALA A 54 0.42 19.04 2.36
N LEU A 55 0.76 18.30 3.42
CA LEU A 55 1.29 16.94 3.29
C LEU A 55 0.22 15.98 2.74
N ALA A 56 -1.02 16.06 3.22
CA ALA A 56 -2.12 15.26 2.73
C ALA A 56 -2.38 15.49 1.23
N PHE A 57 -2.36 16.73 0.76
CA PHE A 57 -2.48 17.05 -0.67
C PHE A 57 -1.31 16.52 -1.48
N ALA A 58 -0.08 16.64 -0.97
CA ALA A 58 1.10 16.08 -1.62
C ALA A 58 1.03 14.56 -1.75
N LEU A 59 0.57 13.88 -0.70
CA LEU A 59 0.34 12.43 -0.70
C LEU A 59 -0.78 12.03 -1.68
N ALA A 60 -1.90 12.75 -1.68
CA ALA A 60 -3.03 12.49 -2.58
C ALA A 60 -2.64 12.54 -4.07
N ARG A 61 -1.63 13.34 -4.42
CA ARG A 61 -1.10 13.41 -5.79
C ARG A 61 -0.16 12.26 -6.16
N ARG A 62 0.32 11.52 -5.17
CA ARG A 62 1.28 10.41 -5.34
C ARG A 62 0.67 9.05 -5.08
N MET A 63 -0.30 8.99 -4.19
CA MET A 63 -1.01 7.77 -3.86
C MET A 63 -2.14 7.54 -4.87
N THR A 64 -2.24 6.32 -5.35
CA THR A 64 -3.37 5.90 -6.18
C THR A 64 -4.08 4.75 -5.45
N PRO A 65 -5.14 5.04 -4.68
CA PRO A 65 -5.94 3.99 -4.05
C PRO A 65 -6.58 3.09 -5.11
N ALA A 66 -6.54 1.80 -4.88
CA ALA A 66 -7.15 0.81 -5.76
C ALA A 66 -7.57 -0.41 -4.94
N PRO A 67 -8.62 -0.29 -4.11
CA PRO A 67 -9.09 -1.39 -3.28
C PRO A 67 -9.49 -2.60 -4.11
N ILE A 68 -9.43 -3.77 -3.51
CA ILE A 68 -9.90 -5.00 -4.14
C ILE A 68 -11.42 -4.95 -4.24
N ASP A 69 -11.94 -5.15 -5.44
CA ASP A 69 -13.37 -5.35 -5.65
C ASP A 69 -13.70 -6.83 -5.43
N PHE A 70 -14.12 -7.16 -4.20
CA PHE A 70 -14.42 -8.56 -3.83
C PHE A 70 -15.61 -9.13 -4.57
N GLU A 71 -16.50 -8.31 -5.14
CA GLU A 71 -17.63 -8.78 -5.91
C GLU A 71 -17.22 -9.24 -7.32
N LYS A 72 -16.21 -8.60 -7.90
CA LYS A 72 -15.77 -8.86 -9.29
C LYS A 72 -14.49 -9.69 -9.39
N ALA A 73 -13.66 -9.67 -8.37
CA ALA A 73 -12.40 -10.42 -8.39
C ALA A 73 -12.66 -11.92 -8.58
N ARG A 74 -11.94 -12.56 -9.50
CA ARG A 74 -12.01 -14.00 -9.76
C ARG A 74 -10.79 -14.74 -9.24
N GLY A 75 -9.62 -14.24 -9.53
CA GLY A 75 -8.35 -14.77 -9.06
C GLY A 75 -7.47 -13.67 -8.50
N ILE A 76 -6.87 -13.89 -7.33
CA ILE A 76 -5.88 -13.00 -6.73
C ILE A 76 -4.62 -13.81 -6.46
N LEU A 77 -3.53 -13.43 -7.09
CA LEU A 77 -2.21 -14.01 -6.85
C LEU A 77 -1.40 -13.09 -5.94
N LEU A 78 -1.12 -13.56 -4.73
CA LEU A 78 -0.29 -12.86 -3.76
C LEU A 78 1.19 -13.20 -3.95
N VAL A 79 1.99 -12.19 -4.21
CA VAL A 79 3.42 -12.32 -4.49
C VAL A 79 4.21 -11.39 -3.58
N GLY A 80 5.29 -11.87 -3.01
CA GLY A 80 6.10 -11.04 -2.11
C GLY A 80 7.22 -11.82 -1.44
N PRO A 81 8.15 -11.13 -0.78
CA PRO A 81 9.24 -11.76 -0.06
C PRO A 81 8.78 -12.79 0.96
N SER A 82 9.68 -13.69 1.36
CA SER A 82 9.44 -14.56 2.50
C SER A 82 9.19 -13.72 3.75
N GLY A 83 8.16 -14.06 4.52
CA GLY A 83 7.79 -13.31 5.73
C GLY A 83 7.02 -12.00 5.49
N ALA A 84 6.69 -11.63 4.25
CA ALA A 84 5.91 -10.43 3.97
C ALA A 84 4.47 -10.46 4.46
N GLY A 85 3.97 -11.60 4.93
CA GLY A 85 2.60 -11.73 5.47
C GLY A 85 1.56 -12.19 4.45
N LYS A 86 1.97 -12.84 3.34
CA LYS A 86 1.04 -13.31 2.30
C LYS A 86 -0.11 -14.15 2.85
N SER A 87 0.17 -15.15 3.69
CA SER A 87 -0.86 -16.04 4.25
C SER A 87 -1.84 -15.28 5.15
N ALA A 88 -1.36 -14.28 5.92
CA ALA A 88 -2.25 -13.44 6.71
C ALA A 88 -3.14 -12.56 5.80
N VAL A 89 -2.58 -12.02 4.71
CA VAL A 89 -3.34 -11.27 3.71
C VAL A 89 -4.35 -12.17 3.02
N ALA A 90 -3.97 -13.39 2.63
CA ALA A 90 -4.90 -14.35 2.03
C ALA A 90 -6.09 -14.63 2.95
N ALA A 91 -5.85 -14.90 4.23
CA ALA A 91 -6.92 -15.13 5.20
C ALA A 91 -7.85 -13.91 5.35
N LYS A 92 -7.31 -12.68 5.35
CA LYS A 92 -8.09 -11.44 5.40
C LYS A 92 -8.94 -11.23 4.12
N ILE A 93 -8.38 -11.52 2.95
CA ILE A 93 -9.11 -11.45 1.67
C ILE A 93 -10.27 -12.46 1.65
N LEU A 94 -10.01 -13.71 2.04
CA LEU A 94 -11.03 -14.76 2.12
C LEU A 94 -12.15 -14.37 3.09
N HIS A 95 -11.79 -13.84 4.25
CA HIS A 95 -12.76 -13.37 5.24
C HIS A 95 -13.60 -12.21 4.70
N ALA A 96 -12.97 -11.18 4.13
CA ALA A 96 -13.66 -10.03 3.57
C ALA A 96 -14.61 -10.42 2.42
N ALA A 97 -14.17 -11.30 1.52
CA ALA A 97 -15.00 -11.79 0.43
C ALA A 97 -16.18 -12.66 0.93
N ALA A 98 -15.96 -13.49 1.95
CA ALA A 98 -17.03 -14.28 2.55
C ALA A 98 -18.13 -13.40 3.17
N LEU A 99 -17.78 -12.26 3.73
CA LEU A 99 -18.76 -11.29 4.25
C LEU A 99 -19.66 -10.68 3.15
N THR A 100 -19.23 -10.68 1.89
CA THR A 100 -20.07 -10.31 0.74
C THR A 100 -20.90 -11.48 0.18
N GLY A 101 -20.85 -12.64 0.81
CA GLY A 101 -21.55 -13.84 0.35
C GLY A 101 -20.84 -14.60 -0.78
N ARG A 102 -19.62 -14.20 -1.16
CA ARG A 102 -18.84 -14.90 -2.21
C ARG A 102 -18.31 -16.24 -1.72
N LYS A 103 -18.35 -17.24 -2.60
CA LYS A 103 -17.59 -18.47 -2.40
C LYS A 103 -16.11 -18.19 -2.59
N THR A 104 -15.28 -18.70 -1.69
CA THR A 104 -13.84 -18.43 -1.67
C THR A 104 -13.04 -19.72 -1.54
N GLU A 105 -11.86 -19.74 -2.13
CA GLU A 105 -10.89 -20.84 -2.04
C GLU A 105 -9.48 -20.30 -1.89
N LEU A 106 -8.68 -20.98 -1.07
CA LEU A 106 -7.24 -20.77 -1.01
C LEU A 106 -6.52 -21.87 -1.79
N ALA A 107 -5.66 -21.48 -2.70
CA ALA A 107 -4.88 -22.41 -3.50
C ALA A 107 -3.37 -22.04 -3.47
N ARG A 108 -2.52 -23.02 -3.77
CA ARG A 108 -1.13 -22.72 -4.15
C ARG A 108 -1.11 -22.15 -5.55
N ALA A 109 -0.14 -21.27 -5.83
CA ALA A 109 -0.06 -20.57 -7.11
C ALA A 109 -0.11 -21.52 -8.31
N ASP A 110 0.68 -22.59 -8.31
CA ASP A 110 0.77 -23.53 -9.44
C ASP A 110 -0.58 -24.14 -9.79
N GLY A 111 -1.30 -24.69 -8.79
CA GLY A 111 -2.61 -25.30 -8.98
C GLY A 111 -3.68 -24.30 -9.37
N GLY A 112 -3.76 -23.17 -8.67
CA GLY A 112 -4.73 -22.13 -8.94
C GLY A 112 -4.56 -21.50 -10.32
N LEU A 113 -3.33 -21.15 -10.72
CA LEU A 113 -3.06 -20.60 -12.04
C LEU A 113 -3.38 -21.58 -13.18
N ALA A 114 -3.21 -22.88 -12.96
CA ALA A 114 -3.60 -23.89 -13.95
C ALA A 114 -5.11 -23.85 -14.24
N LEU A 115 -5.97 -23.66 -13.23
CA LEU A 115 -7.41 -23.54 -13.40
C LEU A 115 -7.80 -22.35 -14.28
N PHE A 116 -7.12 -21.20 -14.10
CA PHE A 116 -7.36 -20.01 -14.92
C PHE A 116 -6.87 -20.20 -16.37
N ARG A 117 -5.68 -20.79 -16.55
CA ARG A 117 -5.12 -21.05 -17.89
C ARG A 117 -5.98 -22.01 -18.71
N THR A 118 -6.59 -22.99 -18.07
CA THR A 118 -7.51 -23.95 -18.73
C THR A 118 -8.94 -23.44 -18.83
N GLY A 119 -9.25 -22.30 -18.24
CA GLY A 119 -10.62 -21.75 -18.21
C GLY A 119 -11.59 -22.56 -17.37
N THR A 120 -11.10 -23.43 -16.48
CA THR A 120 -11.94 -24.30 -15.64
C THR A 120 -12.28 -23.70 -14.27
N ASN A 121 -11.80 -22.50 -13.97
CA ASN A 121 -12.14 -21.81 -12.73
C ASN A 121 -13.61 -21.34 -12.73
N PRO A 122 -14.44 -21.73 -11.72
CA PRO A 122 -15.84 -21.30 -11.65
C PRO A 122 -15.96 -19.77 -11.54
N ALA A 123 -16.89 -19.17 -12.29
CA ALA A 123 -17.03 -17.71 -12.36
C ALA A 123 -17.44 -17.09 -11.00
N GLU A 124 -18.20 -17.84 -10.18
CA GLU A 124 -18.70 -17.38 -8.88
C GLU A 124 -17.67 -17.53 -7.75
N LEU A 125 -16.55 -18.22 -8.01
CA LEU A 125 -15.53 -18.52 -7.02
C LEU A 125 -14.43 -17.45 -7.06
N LEU A 126 -14.10 -16.87 -5.90
CA LEU A 126 -12.86 -16.13 -5.73
C LEU A 126 -11.76 -17.09 -5.27
N THR A 127 -10.79 -17.31 -6.13
CA THR A 127 -9.59 -18.09 -5.79
C THR A 127 -8.45 -17.17 -5.38
N VAL A 128 -8.04 -17.26 -4.13
CA VAL A 128 -6.83 -16.57 -3.63
C VAL A 128 -5.67 -17.54 -3.73
N MET A 129 -4.59 -17.11 -4.35
CA MET A 129 -3.41 -17.92 -4.62
C MET A 129 -2.20 -17.32 -3.93
N GLU A 130 -1.39 -18.15 -3.29
CA GLU A 130 -0.13 -17.73 -2.70
C GLU A 130 1.05 -18.25 -3.52
N ALA A 131 1.89 -17.34 -4.00
CA ALA A 131 3.19 -17.69 -4.55
C ALA A 131 4.18 -17.99 -3.43
N ASP A 132 5.14 -18.86 -3.71
CA ASP A 132 6.26 -19.09 -2.80
C ASP A 132 7.00 -17.78 -2.51
N GLY A 133 7.49 -17.65 -1.28
CA GLY A 133 8.28 -16.48 -0.91
C GLY A 133 9.62 -16.47 -1.62
N PHE A 134 10.04 -15.32 -2.07
CA PHE A 134 11.31 -15.14 -2.75
C PHE A 134 12.30 -14.29 -1.92
N ASN A 135 13.56 -14.40 -2.25
CA ASN A 135 14.57 -13.44 -1.81
C ASN A 135 14.56 -12.25 -2.78
N PRO A 136 14.23 -11.02 -2.34
CA PRO A 136 14.13 -9.85 -3.21
C PRO A 136 15.45 -9.47 -3.89
N LEU A 137 16.57 -9.85 -3.31
CA LEU A 137 17.90 -9.62 -3.90
C LEU A 137 18.26 -10.62 -5.01
N ASN A 138 17.38 -11.60 -5.28
CA ASN A 138 17.60 -12.59 -6.33
C ASN A 138 16.96 -12.15 -7.65
N ALA A 139 17.75 -11.63 -8.59
CA ALA A 139 17.28 -11.20 -9.90
C ALA A 139 16.53 -12.28 -10.70
N ARG A 140 16.83 -13.58 -10.47
CA ARG A 140 16.10 -14.68 -11.11
C ARG A 140 14.65 -14.76 -10.65
N ALA A 141 14.34 -14.34 -9.42
CA ALA A 141 12.97 -14.32 -8.91
C ALA A 141 12.10 -13.33 -9.70
N ALA A 142 12.60 -12.13 -9.96
CA ALA A 142 11.89 -11.14 -10.77
C ALA A 142 11.67 -11.62 -12.22
N SER A 143 12.67 -12.26 -12.82
CA SER A 143 12.55 -12.83 -14.16
C SER A 143 11.55 -13.98 -14.23
N ALA A 144 11.57 -14.89 -13.25
CA ALA A 144 10.61 -15.98 -13.16
C ALA A 144 9.18 -15.46 -12.97
N PHE A 145 9.00 -14.42 -12.16
CA PHE A 145 7.71 -13.76 -11.99
C PHE A 145 7.22 -13.12 -13.30
N SER A 146 8.09 -12.37 -13.99
CA SER A 146 7.77 -11.76 -15.29
C SER A 146 7.39 -12.79 -16.35
N ALA A 147 7.94 -14.00 -16.28
CA ALA A 147 7.63 -15.10 -17.18
C ALA A 147 6.22 -15.71 -16.95
N LEU A 148 5.59 -15.45 -15.81
CA LEU A 148 4.19 -15.88 -15.59
C LEU A 148 3.21 -15.18 -16.54
N GLY A 149 3.54 -13.97 -16.97
CA GLY A 149 2.69 -13.16 -17.83
C GLY A 149 1.38 -12.74 -17.19
N ASP A 150 0.57 -12.04 -17.97
CA ASP A 150 -0.81 -11.71 -17.57
C ASP A 150 -1.70 -12.92 -17.83
N ILE A 151 -2.43 -13.37 -16.81
CA ILE A 151 -3.40 -14.46 -16.91
C ILE A 151 -4.79 -13.86 -16.76
N GLU A 152 -5.65 -14.10 -17.76
CA GLU A 152 -7.00 -13.56 -17.76
C GLU A 152 -7.78 -13.97 -16.49
N GLY A 153 -8.41 -12.99 -15.86
CA GLY A 153 -9.16 -13.18 -14.62
C GLY A 153 -8.32 -13.30 -13.36
N VAL A 154 -6.98 -13.20 -13.45
CA VAL A 154 -6.08 -13.19 -12.29
C VAL A 154 -5.46 -11.82 -12.13
N GLU A 155 -5.62 -11.26 -10.95
CA GLU A 155 -4.92 -10.07 -10.54
C GLU A 155 -3.73 -10.42 -9.65
N THR A 156 -2.55 -9.92 -10.01
CA THR A 156 -1.36 -10.07 -9.18
C THR A 156 -1.19 -8.87 -8.25
N ILE A 157 -1.08 -9.15 -6.96
CA ILE A 157 -0.89 -8.15 -5.90
C ILE A 157 0.42 -8.42 -5.18
N GLY A 158 1.27 -7.39 -5.13
CA GLY A 158 2.49 -7.40 -4.34
C GLY A 158 2.17 -7.28 -2.84
N VAL A 159 2.73 -8.16 -2.02
CA VAL A 159 2.61 -8.08 -0.56
C VAL A 159 3.94 -7.62 0.02
N ILE A 160 3.95 -6.44 0.63
CA ILE A 160 5.14 -5.76 1.15
C ILE A 160 4.97 -5.51 2.64
N SER A 161 5.99 -5.81 3.43
CA SER A 161 5.95 -5.52 4.86
C SER A 161 6.41 -4.08 5.15
N ALA A 162 5.68 -3.37 6.00
CA ALA A 162 6.08 -2.06 6.52
C ALA A 162 7.34 -2.12 7.40
N LEU A 163 7.80 -3.31 7.76
CA LEU A 163 9.04 -3.54 8.51
C LEU A 163 10.30 -3.52 7.62
N ASN A 164 10.13 -3.56 6.29
CA ASN A 164 11.24 -3.48 5.36
C ASN A 164 11.87 -2.07 5.36
N ASP A 165 13.09 -1.99 4.87
CA ASP A 165 13.69 -0.69 4.54
C ASP A 165 12.97 -0.05 3.34
N ALA A 166 12.92 1.28 3.31
CA ALA A 166 12.21 2.01 2.27
C ALA A 166 12.88 1.88 0.89
N GLU A 167 14.22 1.75 0.84
CA GLU A 167 14.97 1.53 -0.40
C GLU A 167 14.67 0.14 -0.95
N ASP A 168 14.73 -0.89 -0.08
CA ASP A 168 14.38 -2.27 -0.46
C ASP A 168 12.95 -2.36 -1.01
N VAL A 169 12.00 -1.63 -0.42
CA VAL A 169 10.61 -1.60 -0.91
C VAL A 169 10.53 -1.01 -2.31
N SER A 170 11.23 0.08 -2.58
CA SER A 170 11.28 0.70 -3.90
C SER A 170 11.87 -0.25 -4.96
N ASP A 171 12.95 -0.94 -4.60
CA ASP A 171 13.63 -1.91 -5.47
C ASP A 171 12.76 -3.14 -5.76
N ILE A 172 12.07 -3.66 -4.74
CA ILE A 172 11.13 -4.78 -4.90
C ILE A 172 10.00 -4.40 -5.85
N ILE A 173 9.34 -3.27 -5.61
CA ILE A 173 8.21 -2.85 -6.43
C ILE A 173 8.64 -2.59 -7.87
N GLY A 174 9.77 -1.90 -8.07
CA GLY A 174 10.33 -1.61 -9.38
C GLY A 174 10.81 -2.86 -10.12
N GLY A 175 11.53 -3.74 -9.42
CA GLY A 175 12.09 -4.97 -9.98
C GLY A 175 11.01 -5.98 -10.40
N PHE A 176 9.98 -6.14 -9.60
CA PHE A 176 8.84 -7.02 -9.90
C PHE A 176 7.73 -6.34 -10.70
N ARG A 177 7.80 -5.03 -10.90
CA ARG A 177 6.81 -4.22 -11.63
C ARG A 177 5.38 -4.41 -11.11
N PHE A 178 5.23 -4.46 -9.79
CA PHE A 178 3.91 -4.60 -9.19
C PHE A 178 3.01 -3.41 -9.57
N ARG A 179 1.86 -3.72 -10.17
CA ARG A 179 0.84 -2.70 -10.50
C ARG A 179 0.00 -2.31 -9.29
N ARG A 180 -0.14 -3.24 -8.33
CA ARG A 180 -0.93 -3.05 -7.10
C ARG A 180 -0.22 -3.73 -5.93
N VAL A 181 -0.28 -3.11 -4.75
CA VAL A 181 0.37 -3.63 -3.55
C VAL A 181 -0.54 -3.58 -2.33
N ILE A 182 -0.29 -4.48 -1.39
CA ILE A 182 -0.82 -4.45 -0.03
C ILE A 182 0.36 -4.29 0.92
N ILE A 183 0.23 -3.37 1.89
CA ILE A 183 1.26 -3.14 2.90
C ILE A 183 0.82 -3.80 4.21
N THR A 184 1.66 -4.68 4.73
CA THR A 184 1.39 -5.44 5.97
C THR A 184 2.17 -4.90 7.15
N ASN A 185 1.82 -5.37 8.36
CA ASN A 185 2.53 -5.05 9.61
C ASN A 185 2.58 -3.55 9.95
N MET A 186 1.56 -2.79 9.59
CA MET A 186 1.50 -1.36 9.90
C MET A 186 1.45 -1.09 11.41
N ASP A 187 0.89 -2.02 12.18
CA ASP A 187 0.82 -2.01 13.65
C ASP A 187 2.15 -2.33 14.36
N ARG A 188 3.13 -2.84 13.62
CA ARG A 188 4.40 -3.32 14.17
C ARG A 188 5.57 -2.37 13.92
N THR A 189 5.34 -1.25 13.28
CA THR A 189 6.36 -0.25 13.00
C THR A 189 5.94 1.13 13.47
N ARG A 190 6.89 1.90 13.99
CA ARG A 190 6.74 3.34 14.22
C ARG A 190 7.28 4.17 13.05
N ARG A 191 7.89 3.52 12.06
CA ARG A 191 8.53 4.17 10.92
C ARG A 191 7.78 3.83 9.66
N LEU A 192 7.25 4.85 9.02
CA LEU A 192 6.38 4.71 7.86
C LEU A 192 7.13 4.86 6.51
N GLY A 193 8.46 4.84 6.53
CA GLY A 193 9.27 5.00 5.33
C GLY A 193 8.96 3.96 4.26
N ALA A 194 8.84 2.69 4.65
CA ALA A 194 8.46 1.61 3.74
C ALA A 194 7.07 1.82 3.11
N ALA A 195 6.08 2.22 3.93
CA ALA A 195 4.74 2.53 3.43
C ALA A 195 4.74 3.71 2.47
N LEU A 196 5.48 4.78 2.79
CA LEU A 196 5.66 5.94 1.91
C LEU A 196 6.35 5.56 0.59
N ALA A 197 7.43 4.79 0.67
CA ALA A 197 8.13 4.32 -0.51
C ALA A 197 7.20 3.50 -1.42
N ALA A 198 6.40 2.61 -0.86
CA ALA A 198 5.40 1.86 -1.60
C ALA A 198 4.36 2.76 -2.27
N CYS A 199 3.83 3.76 -1.54
CA CYS A 199 2.88 4.73 -2.10
C CYS A 199 3.48 5.60 -3.23
N MET A 200 4.79 5.87 -3.16
CA MET A 200 5.48 6.75 -4.11
C MET A 200 6.15 5.99 -5.27
N SER A 201 6.15 4.66 -5.26
CA SER A 201 6.78 3.82 -6.28
C SER A 201 6.02 3.76 -7.62
N GLY A 202 4.83 4.34 -7.68
CA GLY A 202 3.94 4.25 -8.84
C GLY A 202 3.00 3.03 -8.85
N ALA A 203 3.16 2.10 -7.91
CA ALA A 203 2.17 1.05 -7.69
C ALA A 203 0.91 1.63 -7.04
N ARG A 204 -0.25 1.05 -7.38
CA ARG A 204 -1.51 1.41 -6.73
C ARG A 204 -1.61 0.71 -5.38
N LEU A 205 -2.05 1.43 -4.36
CA LEU A 205 -2.25 0.86 -3.03
C LEU A 205 -3.64 0.22 -2.95
N ALA A 206 -3.68 -1.11 -2.77
CA ALA A 206 -4.94 -1.81 -2.55
C ALA A 206 -5.43 -1.59 -1.11
N HIS A 207 -4.64 -2.06 -0.15
CA HIS A 207 -4.97 -2.04 1.26
C HIS A 207 -3.72 -1.97 2.12
N VAL A 208 -3.92 -1.64 3.39
CA VAL A 208 -2.96 -1.89 4.47
C VAL A 208 -3.54 -2.89 5.46
N THR A 209 -2.70 -3.58 6.23
CA THR A 209 -3.15 -4.50 7.26
C THR A 209 -2.50 -4.23 8.60
N HIS A 210 -3.31 -4.39 9.63
CA HIS A 210 -2.94 -4.36 11.03
C HIS A 210 -3.33 -5.70 11.65
N GLY A 211 -2.62 -6.11 12.70
CA GLY A 211 -2.92 -7.34 13.43
C GLY A 211 -2.84 -8.64 12.62
N PRO A 212 -2.77 -9.78 13.32
CA PRO A 212 -2.58 -11.08 12.68
C PRO A 212 -3.88 -11.79 12.27
N ARG A 213 -5.05 -11.39 12.84
CA ARG A 213 -6.31 -12.12 12.68
C ARG A 213 -7.03 -11.72 11.39
N PRO A 214 -7.82 -12.62 10.77
CA PRO A 214 -8.63 -12.28 9.61
C PRO A 214 -9.62 -11.13 9.87
N GLU A 215 -10.21 -11.08 11.07
CA GLU A 215 -11.18 -10.06 11.52
C GLU A 215 -10.55 -8.66 11.63
N ASP A 216 -9.23 -8.57 11.84
CA ASP A 216 -8.52 -7.28 11.85
C ASP A 216 -8.57 -6.57 10.48
N GLY A 217 -8.99 -7.29 9.43
CA GLY A 217 -9.43 -6.74 8.16
C GLY A 217 -8.33 -6.22 7.24
N LEU A 218 -8.82 -5.64 6.16
CA LEU A 218 -8.06 -4.91 5.14
C LEU A 218 -8.56 -3.47 5.16
N GLU A 219 -7.67 -2.52 5.39
CA GLU A 219 -8.03 -1.12 5.52
C GLU A 219 -7.55 -0.30 4.31
N MET A 220 -8.27 0.74 3.97
CA MET A 220 -7.79 1.75 3.02
C MET A 220 -6.95 2.78 3.76
N LEU A 221 -5.78 3.07 3.23
CA LEU A 221 -4.93 4.13 3.77
C LEU A 221 -5.21 5.44 3.03
N GLU A 222 -5.90 6.34 3.71
CA GLU A 222 -6.20 7.65 3.17
C GLU A 222 -5.01 8.61 3.32
N PRO A 223 -4.77 9.52 2.34
CA PRO A 223 -3.67 10.47 2.40
C PRO A 223 -3.65 11.34 3.66
N GLY A 224 -4.82 11.76 4.14
CA GLY A 224 -4.96 12.55 5.37
C GLY A 224 -4.58 11.77 6.61
N ALA A 225 -5.00 10.50 6.71
CA ALA A 225 -4.63 9.63 7.81
C ALA A 225 -3.11 9.36 7.83
N LEU A 226 -2.52 9.12 6.65
CA LEU A 226 -1.08 8.94 6.55
C LEU A 226 -0.32 10.22 6.92
N ALA A 227 -0.80 11.40 6.50
CA ALA A 227 -0.19 12.67 6.86
C ALA A 227 -0.21 12.89 8.39
N ALA A 228 -1.32 12.61 9.04
CA ALA A 228 -1.44 12.71 10.50
C ALA A 228 -0.46 11.77 11.21
N LEU A 229 -0.36 10.50 10.78
CA LEU A 229 0.59 9.53 11.34
C LEU A 229 2.05 9.95 11.16
N LEU A 230 2.40 10.59 10.04
CA LEU A 230 3.75 11.07 9.76
C LEU A 230 4.15 12.25 10.61
N LEU A 231 3.20 13.10 10.98
CA LEU A 231 3.44 14.31 11.76
C LEU A 231 3.26 14.08 13.27
N ASP A 232 2.66 12.95 13.67
CA ASP A 232 2.48 12.62 15.07
C ASP A 232 3.84 12.44 15.78
N ILE A 233 4.10 13.33 16.74
CA ILE A 233 5.33 13.35 17.55
C ILE A 233 5.16 12.48 18.81
N SER A 234 3.92 12.15 19.19
CA SER A 234 3.58 11.46 20.45
C SER A 234 3.77 9.93 20.38
N SER A 235 3.95 9.37 19.19
CA SER A 235 4.10 7.93 18.98
C SER A 235 5.55 7.39 19.11
N HIS A 236 6.47 8.17 19.73
CA HIS A 236 7.89 7.81 19.86
C HIS A 236 8.36 7.73 21.29
#